data_9e668ea3bc14d72bcce95db3e2cb52de
#
_entry.id   9e668ea3bc14d72bcce95db3e2cb52de
#
_cell.length_a   1.000
_cell.length_b   1.000
_cell.length_c   1.000
_cell.angle_alpha   90.00
_cell.angle_beta   90.00
_cell.angle_gamma   90.00
#
_symmetry.space_group_name_H-M   'P 1'
#
loop_
_entity.id
_entity.type
_entity.pdbx_description
1 polymer ?
#
loop_
_entity_poly.entity_id
_entity_poly.type
_entity_poly.pdbx_seq_one_letter_code
_entity_poly.pdbx_strand_id
1 'polypeptide(L)'
;MKYRLSFVTNSSSSSFVCDVCGETASGWDMGLSDAGMYQCENGHTICEGEAGSINWKEVLQEVIDQEEYTSDGEKLIDELNNMDDSELEDLAMDYDFRYDMSQKYCPICNLSTYIDKDMLSYLLKSRDLTSEDILNEIKTKFGNYDSFKKYLKQ
;
A
#
# COMPACT_ATOMS: atom_id res chain seq x y z
N MET A 1 -29.23 41.03 13.47
CA MET A 1 -28.20 40.10 13.91
C MET A 1 -28.62 38.70 13.52
N LYS A 2 -28.03 38.08 12.48
CA LYS A 2 -28.38 36.72 12.05
C LYS A 2 -27.38 35.76 12.70
N TYR A 3 -27.80 35.00 13.68
CA TYR A 3 -27.05 33.89 14.22
C TYR A 3 -27.16 32.72 13.23
N ARG A 4 -26.04 32.33 12.58
CA ARG A 4 -25.91 31.05 11.92
C ARG A 4 -25.58 30.01 12.99
N LEU A 5 -26.56 29.27 13.43
CA LEU A 5 -26.36 27.98 14.08
C LEU A 5 -26.10 26.94 13.01
N SER A 6 -24.89 26.94 12.44
CA SER A 6 -24.41 25.79 11.72
C SER A 6 -23.77 24.86 12.73
N PHE A 7 -24.50 23.85 13.13
CA PHE A 7 -23.88 22.64 13.67
C PHE A 7 -23.04 22.06 12.55
N VAL A 8 -21.73 22.26 12.60
CA VAL A 8 -20.80 21.42 11.87
C VAL A 8 -20.79 20.11 12.65
N THR A 9 -21.64 19.17 12.27
CA THR A 9 -21.44 17.78 12.63
C THR A 9 -20.16 17.40 11.93
N ASN A 10 -19.04 17.31 12.67
CA ASN A 10 -17.89 16.57 12.25
C ASN A 10 -18.33 15.10 12.20
N SER A 11 -18.93 14.71 11.09
CA SER A 11 -19.08 13.31 10.76
C SER A 11 -17.69 12.86 10.36
N SER A 12 -16.99 12.16 11.25
CA SER A 12 -15.71 11.51 10.98
C SER A 12 -15.97 10.32 10.06
N SER A 13 -16.24 10.58 8.79
CA SER A 13 -16.26 9.54 7.78
C SER A 13 -14.85 9.43 7.19
N SER A 14 -14.23 8.29 7.35
CA SER A 14 -12.95 7.95 6.72
C SER A 14 -13.21 7.17 5.44
N SER A 15 -12.37 7.36 4.44
CA SER A 15 -12.34 6.54 3.25
C SER A 15 -10.92 6.27 2.83
N PHE A 16 -10.63 5.01 2.48
CA PHE A 16 -9.34 4.56 2.03
C PHE A 16 -9.48 3.96 0.63
N VAL A 17 -8.46 4.12 -0.18
CA VAL A 17 -8.40 3.59 -1.56
C VAL A 17 -7.06 2.88 -1.71
N CYS A 18 -7.06 1.65 -2.16
CA CYS A 18 -5.84 0.93 -2.49
C CYS A 18 -5.21 1.54 -3.75
N ASP A 19 -3.96 1.99 -3.65
CA ASP A 19 -3.22 2.60 -4.75
C ASP A 19 -2.84 1.60 -5.86
N VAL A 20 -2.95 0.30 -5.60
CA VAL A 20 -2.62 -0.77 -6.57
C VAL A 20 -3.86 -1.18 -7.37
N CYS A 21 -4.91 -1.66 -6.70
CA CYS A 21 -6.09 -2.23 -7.36
C CYS A 21 -7.30 -1.28 -7.41
N GLY A 22 -7.27 -0.17 -6.67
CA GLY A 22 -8.38 0.79 -6.59
C GLY A 22 -9.53 0.33 -5.68
N GLU A 23 -9.36 -0.74 -4.90
CA GLU A 23 -10.34 -1.15 -3.89
C GLU A 23 -10.58 -0.02 -2.89
N THR A 24 -11.84 0.20 -2.52
CA THR A 24 -12.24 1.28 -1.62
C THR A 24 -12.93 0.75 -0.39
N ALA A 25 -12.56 1.27 0.77
CA ALA A 25 -13.25 1.05 2.04
C ALA A 25 -13.66 2.40 2.63
N SER A 26 -14.87 2.50 3.19
CA SER A 26 -15.36 3.72 3.82
C SER A 26 -16.30 3.42 4.97
N GLY A 27 -16.20 4.19 6.05
CA GLY A 27 -17.03 4.02 7.23
C GLY A 27 -16.89 5.19 8.21
N TRP A 28 -17.66 5.12 9.30
CA TRP A 28 -17.58 6.05 10.41
C TRP A 28 -16.41 5.64 11.31
N ASP A 29 -15.55 6.61 11.65
CA ASP A 29 -14.38 6.43 12.51
C ASP A 29 -13.51 5.21 12.13
N MET A 30 -13.53 4.85 10.82
CA MET A 30 -12.81 3.73 10.26
C MET A 30 -11.31 4.03 10.23
N GLY A 31 -10.48 3.12 10.75
CA GLY A 31 -9.03 3.10 10.61
C GLY A 31 -8.57 2.22 9.46
N LEU A 32 -7.27 2.18 9.19
CA LEU A 32 -6.68 1.27 8.19
C LEU A 32 -6.93 -0.20 8.53
N SER A 33 -6.96 -0.55 9.84
CA SER A 33 -7.28 -1.89 10.31
C SER A 33 -8.68 -2.32 9.91
N ASP A 34 -9.67 -1.46 10.15
CA ASP A 34 -11.07 -1.75 9.78
C ASP A 34 -11.26 -1.83 8.27
N ALA A 35 -10.41 -1.11 7.53
CA ALA A 35 -10.40 -1.11 6.06
C ALA A 35 -9.67 -2.32 5.44
N GLY A 36 -8.95 -3.13 6.23
CA GLY A 36 -8.08 -4.19 5.71
C GLY A 36 -6.95 -3.63 4.84
N MET A 37 -6.36 -2.51 5.26
CA MET A 37 -5.34 -1.80 4.48
C MET A 37 -4.11 -1.46 5.32
N TYR A 38 -2.97 -1.30 4.64
CA TYR A 38 -1.69 -0.83 5.18
C TYR A 38 -1.31 0.49 4.53
N GLN A 39 -0.53 1.30 5.21
CA GLN A 39 0.11 2.48 4.65
C GLN A 39 1.63 2.34 4.77
N CYS A 40 2.36 2.53 3.68
CA CYS A 40 3.81 2.48 3.72
C CYS A 40 4.42 3.85 4.09
N GLU A 41 5.70 3.86 4.47
CA GLU A 41 6.48 5.05 4.81
C GLU A 41 6.39 6.19 3.77
N ASN A 42 6.16 5.87 2.49
CA ASN A 42 5.97 6.84 1.40
C ASN A 42 4.49 7.26 1.23
N GLY A 43 3.60 6.81 2.10
CA GLY A 43 2.19 7.20 2.11
C GLY A 43 1.30 6.45 1.11
N HIS A 44 1.79 5.37 0.45
CA HIS A 44 0.92 4.54 -0.39
C HIS A 44 0.01 3.68 0.49
N THR A 45 -1.27 3.64 0.14
CA THR A 45 -2.27 2.80 0.81
C THR A 45 -2.48 1.52 0.00
N ILE A 46 -2.33 0.36 0.63
CA ILE A 46 -2.32 -0.96 0.01
C ILE A 46 -3.30 -1.87 0.74
N CYS A 47 -4.22 -2.53 0.04
CA CYS A 47 -5.07 -3.54 0.68
C CYS A 47 -4.29 -4.82 1.00
N GLU A 48 -4.76 -5.59 1.96
CA GLU A 48 -4.12 -6.83 2.42
C GLU A 48 -3.88 -7.82 1.25
N GLY A 49 -4.79 -7.87 0.28
CA GLY A 49 -4.65 -8.74 -0.90
C GLY A 49 -3.49 -8.36 -1.82
N GLU A 50 -3.10 -7.08 -1.88
CA GLU A 50 -2.02 -6.57 -2.73
C GLU A 50 -0.69 -6.43 -1.99
N ALA A 51 -0.69 -6.42 -0.66
CA ALA A 51 0.53 -6.39 0.15
C ALA A 51 1.37 -7.67 0.01
N GLY A 52 0.79 -8.72 -0.59
CA GLY A 52 1.48 -9.99 -0.79
C GLY A 52 1.70 -10.77 0.51
N SER A 53 2.55 -11.79 0.45
CA SER A 53 2.92 -12.56 1.64
C SER A 53 3.97 -11.79 2.44
N ILE A 54 3.55 -11.18 3.54
CA ILE A 54 4.45 -10.50 4.48
C ILE A 54 5.08 -11.58 5.37
N ASN A 55 6.41 -11.55 5.50
CA ASN A 55 7.12 -12.37 6.46
C ASN A 55 7.15 -11.64 7.82
N TRP A 56 6.14 -11.90 8.65
CA TRP A 56 5.98 -11.23 9.95
C TRP A 56 7.20 -11.34 10.86
N LYS A 57 7.88 -12.48 10.82
CA LYS A 57 9.11 -12.68 11.58
C LYS A 57 10.25 -11.76 11.13
N GLU A 58 10.38 -11.55 9.82
CA GLU A 58 11.37 -10.62 9.27
C GLU A 58 11.03 -9.17 9.61
N VAL A 59 9.75 -8.81 9.59
CA VAL A 59 9.25 -7.49 10.02
C VAL A 59 9.64 -7.20 11.46
N LEU A 60 9.30 -8.13 12.37
CA LEU A 60 9.59 -7.97 13.80
C LEU A 60 11.10 -7.97 14.10
N GLN A 61 11.87 -8.76 13.38
CA GLN A 61 13.34 -8.74 13.49
C GLN A 61 13.91 -7.36 13.13
N GLU A 62 13.40 -6.72 12.07
CA GLU A 62 13.83 -5.38 11.68
C GLU A 62 13.45 -4.32 12.71
N VAL A 63 12.25 -4.42 13.31
CA VAL A 63 11.84 -3.53 14.40
C VAL A 63 12.78 -3.67 15.59
N ILE A 64 13.11 -4.89 15.98
CA ILE A 64 14.04 -5.17 17.10
C ILE A 64 15.44 -4.63 16.80
N ASP A 65 15.93 -4.79 15.57
CA ASP A 65 17.25 -4.32 15.16
C ASP A 65 17.36 -2.79 15.09
N GLN A 66 16.26 -2.09 14.83
CA GLN A 66 16.20 -0.62 14.74
C GLN A 66 16.06 0.05 16.11
N GLU A 67 15.33 -0.54 17.02
CA GLU A 67 15.32 -0.09 18.39
C GLU A 67 16.62 -0.63 19.04
N GLU A 68 17.55 0.24 19.46
CA GLU A 68 18.75 -0.10 20.23
C GLU A 68 18.37 -0.87 21.51
N TYR A 69 17.78 -2.06 21.35
CA TYR A 69 17.31 -2.87 22.46
C TYR A 69 18.47 -3.54 23.16
N THR A 70 18.74 -3.01 24.33
CA THR A 70 19.55 -3.61 25.40
C THR A 70 19.06 -5.01 25.73
N SER A 71 19.95 -5.84 26.22
CA SER A 71 19.89 -7.16 26.89
C SER A 71 18.64 -8.08 26.81
N ASP A 72 17.46 -7.56 26.47
CA ASP A 72 16.24 -8.34 26.31
C ASP A 72 15.95 -8.77 24.86
N GLY A 73 16.67 -8.24 23.87
CA GLY A 73 16.48 -8.54 22.45
C GLY A 73 16.74 -10.02 22.09
N GLU A 74 17.75 -10.65 22.71
CA GLU A 74 18.02 -12.08 22.46
C GLU A 74 16.87 -12.98 22.94
N LYS A 75 16.21 -12.64 24.05
CA LYS A 75 15.06 -13.40 24.56
C LYS A 75 13.83 -13.21 23.66
N LEU A 76 13.62 -11.99 23.17
CA LEU A 76 12.52 -11.68 22.27
C LEU A 76 12.66 -12.42 20.94
N ILE A 77 13.89 -12.54 20.40
CA ILE A 77 14.17 -13.32 19.20
C ILE A 77 13.86 -14.81 19.41
N ASP A 78 14.20 -15.36 20.58
CA ASP A 78 13.88 -16.75 20.92
C ASP A 78 12.36 -16.96 21.05
N GLU A 79 11.62 -15.98 21.58
CA GLU A 79 10.16 -16.01 21.65
C GLU A 79 9.52 -15.95 20.25
N LEU A 80 9.98 -15.08 19.35
CA LEU A 80 9.51 -15.00 17.95
C LEU A 80 9.69 -16.32 17.19
N ASN A 81 10.70 -17.11 17.53
CA ASN A 81 10.95 -18.41 16.91
C ASN A 81 9.91 -19.48 17.27
N ASN A 82 9.15 -19.27 18.34
CA ASN A 82 8.14 -20.20 18.85
C ASN A 82 6.70 -19.75 18.57
N MET A 83 6.50 -18.54 18.04
CA MET A 83 5.19 -17.98 17.69
C MET A 83 4.71 -18.50 16.33
N ASP A 84 3.40 -18.65 16.17
CA ASP A 84 2.80 -18.91 14.87
C ASP A 84 2.59 -17.61 14.05
N ASP A 85 2.24 -17.74 12.78
CA ASP A 85 2.10 -16.58 11.88
C ASP A 85 1.04 -15.58 12.35
N SER A 86 -0.02 -16.03 13.01
CA SER A 86 -1.08 -15.16 13.53
C SER A 86 -0.61 -14.36 14.75
N GLU A 87 0.13 -14.99 15.65
CA GLU A 87 0.72 -14.34 16.81
C GLU A 87 1.78 -13.30 16.40
N LEU A 88 2.56 -13.62 15.35
CA LEU A 88 3.56 -12.70 14.79
C LEU A 88 2.89 -11.49 14.11
N GLU A 89 1.78 -11.70 13.39
CA GLU A 89 1.00 -10.63 12.78
C GLU A 89 0.43 -9.69 13.84
N ASP A 90 -0.24 -10.24 14.87
CA ASP A 90 -0.81 -9.46 15.97
C ASP A 90 0.27 -8.62 16.65
N LEU A 91 1.43 -9.21 16.93
CA LEU A 91 2.56 -8.51 17.52
C LEU A 91 3.09 -7.38 16.61
N ALA A 92 3.21 -7.62 15.31
CA ALA A 92 3.65 -6.58 14.35
C ALA A 92 2.66 -5.41 14.29
N MET A 93 1.35 -5.66 14.47
CA MET A 93 0.35 -4.60 14.53
C MET A 93 0.49 -3.72 15.78
N ASP A 94 0.96 -4.26 16.91
CA ASP A 94 1.26 -3.50 18.12
C ASP A 94 2.44 -2.52 17.93
N TYR A 95 3.31 -2.77 16.94
CA TYR A 95 4.41 -1.88 16.51
C TYR A 95 4.03 -0.94 15.36
N ASP A 96 2.75 -0.60 15.21
CA ASP A 96 2.24 0.33 14.19
C ASP A 96 2.55 -0.04 12.73
N PHE A 97 2.91 -1.30 12.44
CA PHE A 97 3.24 -1.76 11.09
C PHE A 97 2.19 -1.39 10.04
N ARG A 98 0.93 -1.36 10.45
CA ARG A 98 -0.18 -1.01 9.56
C ARG A 98 -0.13 0.42 9.02
N TYR A 99 0.47 1.33 9.78
CA TYR A 99 0.58 2.75 9.45
C TYR A 99 1.96 3.17 8.93
N ASP A 100 2.98 2.31 9.11
CA ASP A 100 4.36 2.59 8.74
C ASP A 100 5.06 1.35 8.16
N MET A 101 4.38 0.72 7.19
CA MET A 101 4.91 -0.45 6.50
C MET A 101 6.17 -0.10 5.72
N SER A 102 7.26 -0.82 5.93
CA SER A 102 8.52 -0.61 5.22
C SER A 102 8.32 -0.67 3.69
N GLN A 103 9.06 0.18 2.97
CA GLN A 103 9.02 0.30 1.50
C GLN A 103 9.22 -1.05 0.79
N LYS A 104 9.98 -1.96 1.39
CA LYS A 104 10.25 -3.29 0.80
C LYS A 104 9.01 -4.16 0.65
N TYR A 105 7.97 -3.94 1.46
CA TYR A 105 6.69 -4.65 1.37
C TYR A 105 5.67 -3.93 0.49
N CYS A 106 5.95 -2.69 0.10
CA CYS A 106 5.08 -1.91 -0.76
C CYS A 106 5.34 -2.24 -2.24
N PRO A 107 4.36 -2.81 -2.98
CA PRO A 107 4.55 -3.14 -4.38
C PRO A 107 4.85 -1.92 -5.25
N ILE A 108 4.28 -0.75 -4.92
CA ILE A 108 4.54 0.49 -5.65
C ILE A 108 5.97 0.96 -5.44
N CYS A 109 6.47 0.97 -4.19
CA CYS A 109 7.84 1.35 -3.89
C CYS A 109 8.85 0.39 -4.56
N ASN A 110 8.58 -0.91 -4.52
CA ASN A 110 9.40 -1.92 -5.17
C ASN A 110 9.46 -1.72 -6.69
N LEU A 111 8.32 -1.42 -7.33
CA LEU A 111 8.27 -1.15 -8.77
C LEU A 111 8.97 0.18 -9.13
N SER A 112 8.92 1.19 -8.26
CA SER A 112 9.55 2.49 -8.50
C SER A 112 11.08 2.43 -8.54
N THR A 113 11.68 1.33 -8.09
CA THR A 113 13.13 1.11 -8.22
C THR A 113 13.57 0.80 -9.65
N TYR A 114 12.64 0.41 -10.52
CA TYR A 114 12.92 0.10 -11.92
C TYR A 114 12.68 1.34 -12.80
N ILE A 115 13.50 1.46 -13.86
CA ILE A 115 13.35 2.55 -14.84
C ILE A 115 12.10 2.26 -15.70
N ASP A 116 11.23 3.25 -15.87
CA ASP A 116 9.98 3.17 -16.67
C ASP A 116 10.18 2.50 -18.04
N LYS A 117 11.31 2.79 -18.68
CA LYS A 117 11.66 2.20 -19.98
C LYS A 117 11.82 0.67 -19.92
N ASP A 118 12.45 0.17 -18.86
CA ASP A 118 12.71 -1.26 -18.71
C ASP A 118 11.41 -1.99 -18.36
N MET A 119 10.58 -1.39 -17.52
CA MET A 119 9.24 -1.87 -17.20
C MET A 119 8.36 -1.93 -18.45
N LEU A 120 8.35 -0.87 -19.26
CA LEU A 120 7.60 -0.85 -20.52
C LEU A 120 8.11 -1.96 -21.49
N SER A 121 9.41 -2.10 -21.61
CA SER A 121 10.02 -3.15 -22.45
C SER A 121 9.64 -4.56 -21.98
N TYR A 122 9.62 -4.79 -20.67
CA TYR A 122 9.18 -6.05 -20.09
C TYR A 122 7.69 -6.32 -20.37
N LEU A 123 6.81 -5.33 -20.16
CA LEU A 123 5.37 -5.46 -20.41
C LEU A 123 5.07 -5.76 -21.89
N LEU A 124 5.73 -5.08 -22.82
CA LEU A 124 5.57 -5.31 -24.25
C LEU A 124 5.98 -6.74 -24.63
N LYS A 125 7.15 -7.19 -24.15
CA LYS A 125 7.66 -8.54 -24.42
C LYS A 125 6.78 -9.63 -23.78
N SER A 126 6.34 -9.44 -22.53
CA SER A 126 5.54 -10.44 -21.81
C SER A 126 4.16 -10.65 -22.41
N ARG A 127 3.63 -9.65 -23.12
CA ARG A 127 2.32 -9.68 -23.80
C ARG A 127 2.41 -9.88 -25.30
N ASP A 128 3.60 -10.08 -25.85
CA ASP A 128 3.87 -10.19 -27.28
C ASP A 128 3.29 -9.01 -28.10
N LEU A 129 3.42 -7.81 -27.54
CA LEU A 129 2.94 -6.56 -28.13
C LEU A 129 4.11 -5.70 -28.60
N THR A 130 3.90 -4.98 -29.69
CA THR A 130 4.81 -3.94 -30.15
C THR A 130 4.36 -2.55 -29.67
N SER A 131 5.27 -1.58 -29.69
CA SER A 131 4.91 -0.19 -29.41
C SER A 131 3.87 0.35 -30.40
N GLU A 132 3.88 -0.15 -31.64
CA GLU A 132 2.94 0.24 -32.69
C GLU A 132 1.53 -0.29 -32.40
N ASP A 133 1.41 -1.52 -31.89
CA ASP A 133 0.13 -2.10 -31.48
C ASP A 133 -0.51 -1.26 -30.39
N ILE A 134 0.24 -0.90 -29.36
CA ILE A 134 -0.24 -0.05 -28.25
C ILE A 134 -0.65 1.34 -28.74
N LEU A 135 0.16 1.97 -29.60
CA LEU A 135 -0.16 3.28 -30.17
C LEU A 135 -1.45 3.26 -31.00
N ASN A 136 -1.65 2.20 -31.78
CA ASN A 136 -2.86 2.03 -32.60
C ASN A 136 -4.09 1.79 -31.71
N GLU A 137 -3.96 1.00 -30.65
CA GLU A 137 -5.02 0.79 -29.67
C GLU A 137 -5.41 2.11 -29.00
N ILE A 138 -4.41 2.87 -28.49
CA ILE A 138 -4.64 4.17 -27.86
C ILE A 138 -5.35 5.15 -28.79
N LYS A 139 -4.87 5.24 -30.05
CA LYS A 139 -5.49 6.10 -31.05
C LYS A 139 -6.95 5.70 -31.35
N THR A 140 -7.19 4.40 -31.47
CA THR A 140 -8.52 3.87 -31.76
C THR A 140 -9.48 4.09 -30.58
N LYS A 141 -9.02 3.86 -29.34
CA LYS A 141 -9.85 3.92 -28.15
C LYS A 141 -10.10 5.35 -27.65
N PHE A 142 -9.11 6.22 -27.73
CA PHE A 142 -9.15 7.56 -27.15
C PHE A 142 -9.11 8.70 -28.17
N GLY A 143 -8.76 8.43 -29.40
CA GLY A 143 -8.69 9.41 -30.51
C GLY A 143 -7.52 10.40 -30.40
N ASN A 144 -7.20 10.89 -29.21
CA ASN A 144 -6.12 11.83 -28.95
C ASN A 144 -5.48 11.65 -27.58
N TYR A 145 -4.30 12.26 -27.40
CA TYR A 145 -3.49 12.14 -26.20
C TYR A 145 -4.16 12.75 -24.95
N ASP A 146 -4.93 13.84 -25.11
CA ASP A 146 -5.58 14.49 -23.97
C ASP A 146 -6.71 13.63 -23.40
N SER A 147 -7.45 12.94 -24.25
CA SER A 147 -8.47 11.97 -23.85
C SER A 147 -7.85 10.78 -23.12
N PHE A 148 -6.73 10.27 -23.63
CA PHE A 148 -5.96 9.23 -22.96
C PHE A 148 -5.46 9.66 -21.58
N LYS A 149 -4.88 10.87 -21.46
CA LYS A 149 -4.46 11.43 -20.16
C LYS A 149 -5.60 11.57 -19.15
N LYS A 150 -6.79 11.95 -19.60
CA LYS A 150 -7.96 12.02 -18.72
C LYS A 150 -8.37 10.66 -18.18
N TYR A 151 -8.29 9.63 -19.02
CA TYR A 151 -8.57 8.25 -18.61
C TYR A 151 -7.59 7.76 -17.53
N LEU A 152 -6.29 8.06 -17.66
CA LEU A 152 -5.27 7.67 -16.69
C LEU A 152 -5.37 8.39 -15.33
N LYS A 153 -6.19 9.44 -15.23
CA LYS A 153 -6.38 10.22 -14.00
C LYS A 153 -7.70 9.92 -13.27
N GLN A 154 -8.47 8.97 -13.78
CA GLN A 154 -9.70 8.47 -13.17
C GLN A 154 -9.42 7.32 -12.23
#